data_1daa3dbbcfa3a185b338dbc8f5a8360f
#
_entry.id   1daa3dbbcfa3a185b338dbc8f5a8360f
#
_cell.length_a   1.000
_cell.length_b   1.000
_cell.length_c   1.000
_cell.angle_alpha   90.00
_cell.angle_beta   90.00
_cell.angle_gamma   90.00
#
_symmetry.space_group_name_H-M   'P 1'
#
loop_
_entity.id
_entity.type
_entity.pdbx_description
1 polymer ?
#
loop_
_entity_poly.entity_id
_entity_poly.type
_entity_poly.pdbx_seq_one_letter_code
_entity_poly.pdbx_strand_id
1 'polypeptide(L)'
;YCGSNLNFESLGHIVERSKIGEKKEIILSIAIDEKKGSFRKLCRDIGQKNITEFSYRKDGSSNAKILLGLELQDSKKSKDTFLKGLKNKKYSFIDLSNDEISKKHLKFMHGGRGPQLESEFVEEVYSVDFPEKPGALLNFLTLLKDKWDISLFHYKNQGAIYGGALVGFTIRQKQVKSLERDLLRISYPFTRETENLGYQAFLK
;
A
#
# COMPACT_ATOMS: atom_id res chain seq x y z
N TYR A 1 -3.24 -5.70 -43.49
CA TYR A 1 -2.46 -6.46 -42.50
C TYR A 1 -2.84 -6.00 -41.11
N CYS A 2 -3.84 -6.60 -40.50
CA CYS A 2 -4.18 -6.40 -39.12
C CYS A 2 -3.89 -7.70 -38.39
N GLY A 3 -2.72 -7.80 -37.79
CA GLY A 3 -2.32 -8.93 -36.95
C GLY A 3 -1.57 -8.41 -35.73
N SER A 4 -2.24 -7.66 -34.87
CA SER A 4 -1.64 -7.35 -33.59
C SER A 4 -2.01 -8.44 -32.59
N ASN A 5 -1.15 -9.43 -32.45
CA ASN A 5 -1.11 -10.31 -31.28
C ASN A 5 -0.56 -9.54 -30.07
N LEU A 6 -1.14 -8.40 -29.75
CA LEU A 6 -0.94 -7.74 -28.47
C LEU A 6 -1.81 -8.50 -27.46
N ASN A 7 -1.18 -9.34 -26.64
CA ASN A 7 -1.89 -9.92 -25.51
C ASN A 7 -2.21 -8.81 -24.47
N PHE A 8 -3.20 -9.02 -23.64
CA PHE A 8 -3.62 -8.04 -22.64
C PHE A 8 -2.51 -7.67 -21.65
N GLU A 9 -1.58 -8.57 -21.37
CA GLU A 9 -0.39 -8.30 -20.54
C GLU A 9 0.54 -7.27 -21.20
N SER A 10 0.78 -7.38 -22.51
CA SER A 10 1.59 -6.40 -23.27
C SER A 10 0.94 -5.03 -23.28
N LEU A 11 -0.40 -4.95 -23.36
CA LEU A 11 -1.13 -3.68 -23.24
C LEU A 11 -0.99 -3.09 -21.84
N GLY A 12 -1.07 -3.90 -20.79
CA GLY A 12 -0.82 -3.48 -19.41
C GLY A 12 0.57 -2.87 -19.25
N HIS A 13 1.61 -3.51 -19.77
CA HIS A 13 2.98 -3.00 -19.77
C HIS A 13 3.15 -1.70 -20.58
N ILE A 14 2.46 -1.55 -21.70
CA ILE A 14 2.50 -0.32 -22.50
C ILE A 14 1.87 0.84 -21.73
N VAL A 15 0.72 0.62 -21.08
CA VAL A 15 0.03 1.61 -20.25
C VAL A 15 0.90 2.01 -19.05
N GLU A 16 1.51 1.05 -18.37
CA GLU A 16 2.41 1.31 -17.22
C GLU A 16 3.64 2.12 -17.67
N ARG A 17 4.26 1.76 -18.80
CA ARG A 17 5.37 2.52 -19.37
C ARG A 17 4.98 3.92 -19.84
N SER A 18 3.80 4.10 -20.41
CA SER A 18 3.26 5.40 -20.79
C SER A 18 3.10 6.31 -19.57
N LYS A 19 2.50 5.82 -18.49
CA LYS A 19 2.35 6.57 -17.23
C LYS A 19 3.71 6.99 -16.63
N ILE A 20 4.70 6.09 -16.67
CA ILE A 20 6.08 6.39 -16.24
C ILE A 20 6.75 7.42 -17.17
N GLY A 21 6.57 7.29 -18.49
CA GLY A 21 7.13 8.21 -19.49
C GLY A 21 6.55 9.61 -19.42
N GLU A 22 5.26 9.75 -19.09
CA GLU A 22 4.57 11.04 -18.96
C GLU A 22 4.90 11.78 -17.64
N LYS A 23 5.74 11.21 -16.76
CA LYS A 23 6.11 11.78 -15.44
C LYS A 23 4.91 12.13 -14.55
N LYS A 24 3.79 11.48 -14.75
CA LYS A 24 2.56 11.68 -13.96
C LYS A 24 2.59 10.91 -12.63
N GLU A 25 3.44 9.91 -12.51
CA GLU A 25 3.63 9.14 -11.28
C GLU A 25 4.84 9.62 -10.50
N ILE A 26 4.69 9.79 -9.19
CA ILE A 26 5.79 10.00 -8.25
C ILE A 26 5.93 8.78 -7.35
N ILE A 27 7.17 8.43 -7.02
CA ILE A 27 7.51 7.35 -6.10
C ILE A 27 8.31 7.93 -4.95
N LEU A 28 7.84 7.71 -3.73
CA LEU A 28 8.46 8.21 -2.50
C LEU A 28 8.73 7.08 -1.53
N SER A 29 9.88 7.11 -0.86
CA SER A 29 10.08 6.40 0.40
C SER A 29 9.81 7.35 1.54
N ILE A 30 8.80 7.08 2.38
CA ILE A 30 8.39 7.96 3.48
C ILE A 30 8.59 7.22 4.80
N ALA A 31 9.24 7.89 5.77
CA ALA A 31 9.36 7.39 7.13
C ALA A 31 8.19 7.91 7.99
N ILE A 32 7.59 7.00 8.76
CA ILE A 32 6.58 7.32 9.78
C ILE A 32 6.94 6.66 11.11
N ASP A 33 6.46 7.23 12.21
CA ASP A 33 6.54 6.56 13.51
C ASP A 33 5.77 5.25 13.48
N GLU A 34 6.31 4.17 14.06
CA GLU A 34 5.64 2.89 14.18
C GLU A 34 4.65 2.88 15.35
N LYS A 35 3.61 3.70 15.24
CA LYS A 35 2.53 3.84 16.23
C LYS A 35 1.17 3.66 15.58
N LYS A 36 0.22 3.12 16.34
CA LYS A 36 -1.18 3.05 15.89
C LYS A 36 -1.67 4.43 15.43
N GLY A 37 -2.33 4.48 14.28
CA GLY A 37 -2.84 5.70 13.68
C GLY A 37 -1.87 6.48 12.79
N SER A 38 -0.55 6.23 12.83
CA SER A 38 0.43 6.91 11.97
C SER A 38 0.16 6.66 10.50
N PHE A 39 -0.20 5.44 10.15
CA PHE A 39 -0.58 5.05 8.80
C PHE A 39 -1.81 5.83 8.30
N ARG A 40 -2.88 5.87 9.09
CA ARG A 40 -4.08 6.65 8.76
C ARG A 40 -3.79 8.15 8.70
N LYS A 41 -2.95 8.66 9.60
CA LYS A 41 -2.50 10.06 9.58
C LYS A 41 -1.81 10.37 8.26
N LEU A 42 -0.86 9.55 7.81
CA LEU A 42 -0.19 9.72 6.52
C LEU A 42 -1.20 9.75 5.37
N CYS A 43 -2.11 8.78 5.29
CA CYS A 43 -3.13 8.74 4.24
C CYS A 43 -4.04 9.98 4.23
N ARG A 44 -4.41 10.50 5.40
CA ARG A 44 -5.15 11.76 5.53
C ARG A 44 -4.33 12.94 5.01
N ASP A 45 -3.04 12.97 5.32
CA ASP A 45 -2.13 14.05 4.94
C ASP A 45 -1.80 14.03 3.45
N ILE A 46 -1.80 12.86 2.80
CA ILE A 46 -1.73 12.68 1.35
C ILE A 46 -3.00 13.23 0.69
N GLY A 47 -4.15 13.09 1.33
CA GLY A 47 -5.45 13.49 0.82
C GLY A 47 -6.04 12.50 -0.20
N GLN A 48 -7.04 12.96 -0.95
CA GLN A 48 -7.74 12.16 -1.97
C GLN A 48 -6.95 12.12 -3.28
N LYS A 49 -5.77 11.51 -3.25
CA LYS A 49 -4.96 11.26 -4.44
C LYS A 49 -5.11 9.83 -4.92
N ASN A 50 -4.87 9.61 -6.19
CA ASN A 50 -4.81 8.26 -6.74
C ASN A 50 -3.49 7.60 -6.32
N ILE A 51 -3.57 6.62 -5.42
CA ILE A 51 -2.43 5.82 -4.97
C ILE A 51 -2.25 4.69 -5.98
N THR A 52 -1.07 4.65 -6.59
CA THR A 52 -0.71 3.60 -7.56
C THR A 52 0.00 2.43 -6.90
N GLU A 53 0.76 2.73 -5.85
CA GLU A 53 1.53 1.76 -5.08
C GLU A 53 1.55 2.14 -3.62
N PHE A 54 1.41 1.16 -2.73
CA PHE A 54 1.60 1.36 -1.31
C PHE A 54 2.15 0.09 -0.68
N SER A 55 3.40 0.13 -0.22
CA SER A 55 4.03 -1.03 0.40
C SER A 55 4.57 -0.66 1.79
N TYR A 56 4.19 -1.44 2.78
CA TYR A 56 4.58 -1.32 4.17
C TYR A 56 4.73 -2.70 4.80
N ARG A 57 5.81 -2.88 5.55
CA ARG A 57 6.02 -4.05 6.41
C ARG A 57 6.57 -3.60 7.75
N LYS A 58 5.96 -4.07 8.83
CA LYS A 58 6.45 -3.88 10.19
C LYS A 58 7.66 -4.77 10.43
N ASP A 59 8.78 -4.19 10.82
CA ASP A 59 10.03 -4.90 11.09
C ASP A 59 10.47 -4.87 12.56
N GLY A 60 9.66 -4.23 13.41
CA GLY A 60 9.97 -4.05 14.84
C GLY A 60 10.87 -2.86 15.15
N SER A 61 11.25 -2.07 14.14
CA SER A 61 11.97 -0.81 14.37
C SER A 61 11.03 0.29 14.88
N SER A 62 11.59 1.39 15.40
CA SER A 62 10.78 2.54 15.87
C SER A 62 10.17 3.36 14.73
N ASN A 63 10.68 3.22 13.51
CA ASN A 63 10.27 3.96 12.33
C ASN A 63 9.98 3.02 11.17
N ALA A 64 8.78 3.09 10.65
CA ALA A 64 8.39 2.34 9.46
C ALA A 64 8.74 3.11 8.18
N LYS A 65 9.20 2.39 7.16
CA LYS A 65 9.41 2.92 5.82
C LYS A 65 8.28 2.46 4.90
N ILE A 66 7.67 3.42 4.23
CA ILE A 66 6.58 3.18 3.28
C ILE A 66 7.08 3.51 1.89
N LEU A 67 6.92 2.60 0.94
CA LEU A 67 7.03 2.90 -0.48
C LEU A 67 5.66 3.36 -0.96
N LEU A 68 5.58 4.59 -1.46
CA LEU A 68 4.35 5.23 -1.91
C LEU A 68 4.46 5.65 -3.37
N GLY A 69 3.60 5.12 -4.22
CA GLY A 69 3.37 5.59 -5.58
C GLY A 69 2.09 6.42 -5.65
N LEU A 70 2.14 7.57 -6.30
CA LEU A 70 1.01 8.48 -6.49
C LEU A 70 0.94 8.98 -7.92
N GLU A 71 -0.27 9.03 -8.48
CA GLU A 71 -0.55 9.73 -9.74
C GLU A 71 -0.87 11.21 -9.46
N LEU A 72 -0.21 12.10 -10.20
CA LEU A 72 -0.42 13.54 -10.15
C LEU A 72 -1.02 14.03 -11.46
N GLN A 73 -2.06 14.87 -11.38
CA GLN A 73 -2.79 15.36 -12.55
C GLN A 73 -1.97 16.35 -13.41
N ASP A 74 -0.96 17.03 -12.81
CA ASP A 74 -0.14 18.03 -13.49
C ASP A 74 1.31 17.94 -13.01
N SER A 75 2.27 17.75 -13.95
CA SER A 75 3.49 17.02 -13.66
C SER A 75 4.49 17.69 -12.70
N LYS A 76 4.81 18.96 -12.83
CA LYS A 76 5.94 19.57 -12.08
C LYS A 76 5.48 20.41 -10.89
N LYS A 77 4.57 21.35 -11.12
CA LYS A 77 4.07 22.27 -10.10
C LYS A 77 3.29 21.53 -9.00
N SER A 78 2.56 20.50 -9.38
CA SER A 78 1.79 19.64 -8.49
C SER A 78 2.69 18.79 -7.59
N LYS A 79 3.80 18.27 -8.13
CA LYS A 79 4.84 17.53 -7.39
C LYS A 79 5.49 18.43 -6.34
N ASP A 80 5.99 19.59 -6.73
CA ASP A 80 6.68 20.52 -5.82
C ASP A 80 5.76 20.97 -4.68
N THR A 81 4.51 21.26 -4.97
CA THR A 81 3.50 21.64 -3.97
C THR A 81 3.25 20.49 -3.00
N PHE A 82 3.12 19.27 -3.51
CA PHE A 82 2.91 18.07 -2.69
C PHE A 82 4.09 17.79 -1.76
N LEU A 83 5.33 17.82 -2.30
CA LEU A 83 6.54 17.58 -1.52
C LEU A 83 6.76 18.66 -0.45
N LYS A 84 6.46 19.95 -0.78
CA LYS A 84 6.46 21.04 0.21
C LYS A 84 5.44 20.79 1.33
N GLY A 85 4.24 20.31 0.97
CA GLY A 85 3.21 19.94 1.93
C GLY A 85 3.66 18.85 2.92
N LEU A 86 4.33 17.80 2.44
CA LEU A 86 4.90 16.75 3.29
C LEU A 86 6.00 17.29 4.20
N LYS A 87 6.90 18.15 3.70
CA LYS A 87 7.92 18.81 4.52
C LYS A 87 7.33 19.67 5.64
N ASN A 88 6.32 20.47 5.33
CA ASN A 88 5.62 21.32 6.31
C ASN A 88 4.95 20.48 7.43
N LYS A 89 4.52 19.27 7.10
CA LYS A 89 3.97 18.30 8.06
C LYS A 89 5.05 17.46 8.75
N LYS A 90 6.34 17.79 8.53
CA LYS A 90 7.51 17.17 9.14
C LYS A 90 7.73 15.69 8.78
N TYR A 91 7.26 15.25 7.62
CA TYR A 91 7.61 13.93 7.11
C TYR A 91 9.04 13.91 6.57
N SER A 92 9.79 12.87 6.95
CA SER A 92 11.06 12.53 6.30
C SER A 92 10.76 11.63 5.09
N PHE A 93 11.23 12.02 3.92
CA PHE A 93 11.02 11.24 2.70
C PHE A 93 12.19 11.38 1.72
N ILE A 94 12.30 10.39 0.84
CA ILE A 94 13.23 10.36 -0.28
C ILE A 94 12.40 10.28 -1.57
N ASP A 95 12.67 11.18 -2.52
CA ASP A 95 12.06 11.14 -3.84
C ASP A 95 12.78 10.14 -4.73
N LEU A 96 12.11 9.04 -5.05
CA LEU A 96 12.60 7.94 -5.89
C LEU A 96 12.02 7.98 -7.31
N SER A 97 11.33 9.05 -7.67
CA SER A 97 10.61 9.15 -8.96
C SER A 97 11.55 9.05 -10.18
N ASN A 98 12.84 9.32 -10.03
CA ASN A 98 13.84 9.19 -11.09
C ASN A 98 14.76 7.98 -10.90
N ASP A 99 14.58 7.20 -9.85
CA ASP A 99 15.38 6.00 -9.59
C ASP A 99 14.84 4.79 -10.36
N GLU A 100 15.63 4.28 -11.31
CA GLU A 100 15.24 3.17 -12.17
C GLU A 100 15.09 1.84 -11.42
N ILE A 101 15.89 1.62 -10.37
CA ILE A 101 15.79 0.41 -9.53
C ILE A 101 14.46 0.41 -8.79
N SER A 102 14.10 1.56 -8.21
CA SER A 102 12.81 1.71 -7.50
C SER A 102 11.62 1.46 -8.43
N LYS A 103 11.67 1.99 -9.65
CA LYS A 103 10.60 1.80 -10.63
C LYS A 103 10.44 0.37 -11.12
N LYS A 104 11.56 -0.33 -11.32
CA LYS A 104 11.56 -1.67 -11.95
C LYS A 104 11.48 -2.81 -10.94
N HIS A 105 12.03 -2.62 -9.75
CA HIS A 105 12.22 -3.70 -8.78
C HIS A 105 11.57 -3.45 -7.42
N LEU A 106 11.77 -2.29 -6.79
CA LEU A 106 11.27 -2.07 -5.43
C LEU A 106 9.76 -2.14 -5.31
N LYS A 107 9.03 -1.77 -6.37
CA LYS A 107 7.58 -1.93 -6.46
C LYS A 107 7.09 -3.39 -6.27
N PHE A 108 7.96 -4.36 -6.47
CA PHE A 108 7.64 -5.79 -6.38
C PHE A 108 8.26 -6.46 -5.14
N MET A 109 9.03 -5.71 -4.35
CA MET A 109 9.68 -6.22 -3.15
C MET A 109 8.86 -5.88 -1.91
N HIS A 110 8.35 -6.92 -1.25
CA HIS A 110 7.75 -6.78 0.06
C HIS A 110 8.86 -6.78 1.11
N GLY A 111 8.85 -5.84 2.03
CA GLY A 111 9.91 -5.69 3.02
C GLY A 111 9.96 -6.86 3.99
N GLY A 112 10.83 -7.84 3.79
CA GLY A 112 11.34 -8.79 4.77
C GLY A 112 10.32 -9.63 5.56
N ARG A 113 10.84 -10.38 6.54
CA ARG A 113 10.02 -11.17 7.50
C ARG A 113 9.23 -10.25 8.43
N GLY A 114 8.09 -10.75 8.89
CA GLY A 114 7.29 -10.07 9.90
C GLY A 114 8.01 -9.90 11.24
N PRO A 115 7.47 -9.08 12.13
CA PRO A 115 8.02 -8.88 13.46
C PRO A 115 7.99 -10.19 14.24
N GLN A 116 8.99 -10.41 15.11
CA GLN A 116 8.91 -11.47 16.10
C GLN A 116 7.77 -11.12 17.07
N LEU A 117 6.77 -11.98 17.15
CA LEU A 117 5.60 -11.79 18.00
C LEU A 117 5.75 -12.54 19.32
N GLU A 118 5.30 -11.94 20.41
CA GLU A 118 5.10 -12.63 21.67
C GLU A 118 4.02 -13.73 21.51
N SER A 119 4.06 -14.76 22.34
CA SER A 119 3.23 -15.96 22.22
C SER A 119 1.71 -15.73 22.20
N GLU A 120 1.23 -14.61 22.74
CA GLU A 120 -0.20 -14.25 22.76
C GLU A 120 -0.68 -13.54 21.48
N PHE A 121 0.26 -13.11 20.60
CA PHE A 121 -0.03 -12.40 19.37
C PHE A 121 0.16 -13.30 18.16
N VAL A 122 -0.66 -13.07 17.17
CA VAL A 122 -0.58 -13.70 15.85
C VAL A 122 -0.66 -12.64 14.76
N GLU A 123 -0.07 -12.93 13.64
CA GLU A 123 -0.30 -12.16 12.43
C GLU A 123 -1.40 -12.83 11.61
N GLU A 124 -2.49 -12.12 11.39
CA GLU A 124 -3.60 -12.53 10.53
C GLU A 124 -3.55 -11.75 9.23
N VAL A 125 -3.56 -12.45 8.11
CA VAL A 125 -3.39 -11.86 6.78
C VAL A 125 -4.65 -12.05 5.95
N TYR A 126 -5.05 -10.98 5.27
CA TYR A 126 -6.23 -10.94 4.42
C TYR A 126 -5.90 -10.33 3.06
N SER A 127 -6.40 -10.93 2.02
CA SER A 127 -6.55 -10.32 0.70
C SER A 127 -7.81 -9.46 0.73
N VAL A 128 -7.74 -8.20 0.32
CA VAL A 128 -8.86 -7.24 0.34
C VAL A 128 -8.98 -6.57 -1.01
N ASP A 129 -10.17 -6.58 -1.60
CA ASP A 129 -10.44 -5.92 -2.88
C ASP A 129 -10.86 -4.47 -2.65
N PHE A 130 -9.98 -3.55 -3.01
CA PHE A 130 -10.23 -2.11 -2.91
C PHE A 130 -10.85 -1.57 -4.19
N PRO A 131 -11.91 -0.73 -4.10
CA PRO A 131 -12.37 0.01 -5.26
C PRO A 131 -11.28 0.98 -5.73
N GLU A 132 -10.93 0.96 -7.01
CA GLU A 132 -9.91 1.84 -7.59
C GLU A 132 -10.45 3.27 -7.74
N LYS A 133 -10.56 3.97 -6.63
CA LYS A 133 -10.96 5.38 -6.55
C LYS A 133 -10.12 6.13 -5.52
N PRO A 134 -9.87 7.44 -5.75
CA PRO A 134 -9.17 8.27 -4.78
C PRO A 134 -9.82 8.20 -3.39
N GLY A 135 -8.99 8.05 -2.36
CA GLY A 135 -9.45 8.00 -0.97
C GLY A 135 -9.95 6.64 -0.46
N ALA A 136 -10.00 5.58 -1.29
CA ALA A 136 -10.45 4.26 -0.85
C ALA A 136 -9.62 3.71 0.33
N LEU A 137 -8.30 3.85 0.28
CA LEU A 137 -7.41 3.46 1.38
C LEU A 137 -7.68 4.27 2.65
N LEU A 138 -7.83 5.59 2.55
CA LEU A 138 -8.15 6.43 3.71
C LEU A 138 -9.49 6.05 4.33
N ASN A 139 -10.50 5.74 3.50
CA ASN A 139 -11.80 5.27 3.96
C ASN A 139 -11.69 3.94 4.73
N PHE A 140 -10.97 2.97 4.18
CA PHE A 140 -10.71 1.69 4.85
C PHE A 140 -10.08 1.88 6.23
N LEU A 141 -8.99 2.66 6.32
CA LEU A 141 -8.29 2.93 7.58
C LEU A 141 -9.16 3.72 8.57
N THR A 142 -10.02 4.61 8.09
CA THR A 142 -10.95 5.38 8.93
C THR A 142 -12.01 4.47 9.55
N LEU A 143 -12.53 3.51 8.80
CA LEU A 143 -13.53 2.55 9.28
C LEU A 143 -12.92 1.54 10.27
N LEU A 144 -11.65 1.19 10.14
CA LEU A 144 -10.90 0.39 11.13
C LEU A 144 -10.63 1.14 12.46
N LYS A 145 -10.76 2.47 12.50
CA LYS A 145 -10.69 3.33 13.71
C LYS A 145 -9.40 3.19 14.53
N ASP A 146 -8.26 2.90 13.92
CA ASP A 146 -6.97 2.64 14.57
C ASP A 146 -7.02 1.57 15.68
N LYS A 147 -8.04 0.72 15.67
CA LYS A 147 -8.22 -0.34 16.65
C LYS A 147 -7.20 -1.46 16.44
N TRP A 148 -6.86 -1.70 15.17
CA TRP A 148 -6.04 -2.82 14.73
C TRP A 148 -4.64 -2.37 14.37
N ASP A 149 -3.65 -3.16 14.74
CA ASP A 149 -2.25 -2.92 14.44
C ASP A 149 -1.91 -3.57 13.09
N ILE A 150 -1.68 -2.74 12.07
CA ILE A 150 -1.34 -3.21 10.73
C ILE A 150 0.15 -3.54 10.70
N SER A 151 0.49 -4.79 10.37
CA SER A 151 1.86 -5.29 10.27
C SER A 151 2.36 -5.44 8.84
N LEU A 152 1.44 -5.60 7.89
CA LEU A 152 1.69 -5.73 6.47
C LEU A 152 0.64 -4.94 5.71
N PHE A 153 1.05 -4.16 4.74
CA PHE A 153 0.14 -3.57 3.78
C PHE A 153 0.81 -3.49 2.42
N HIS A 154 0.28 -4.19 1.46
CA HIS A 154 0.72 -4.12 0.09
C HIS A 154 -0.49 -3.90 -0.82
N TYR A 155 -0.49 -2.80 -1.54
CA TYR A 155 -1.51 -2.45 -2.52
C TYR A 155 -0.83 -2.00 -3.81
N LYS A 156 -1.33 -2.49 -4.93
CA LYS A 156 -0.93 -2.06 -6.27
C LYS A 156 -2.16 -1.86 -7.13
N ASN A 157 -2.26 -0.66 -7.71
CA ASN A 157 -3.28 -0.36 -8.72
C ASN A 157 -2.88 -1.04 -10.04
N GLN A 158 -3.74 -1.93 -10.53
CA GLN A 158 -3.51 -2.68 -11.77
C GLN A 158 -4.32 -2.13 -12.96
N GLY A 159 -5.01 -1.00 -12.78
CA GLY A 159 -5.86 -0.41 -13.81
C GLY A 159 -7.18 -1.15 -14.04
N ALA A 160 -7.60 -1.98 -13.08
CA ALA A 160 -8.89 -2.67 -13.06
C ALA A 160 -9.93 -1.87 -12.25
N ILE A 161 -11.15 -2.36 -12.15
CA ILE A 161 -12.21 -1.74 -11.32
C ILE A 161 -11.91 -1.90 -9.82
N TYR A 162 -11.19 -2.96 -9.44
CA TYR A 162 -10.74 -3.25 -8.09
C TYR A 162 -9.24 -3.52 -8.08
N GLY A 163 -8.54 -2.94 -7.12
CA GLY A 163 -7.13 -3.22 -6.83
C GLY A 163 -7.02 -4.15 -5.62
N GLY A 164 -6.26 -5.23 -5.76
CA GLY A 164 -6.01 -6.16 -4.66
C GLY A 164 -5.01 -5.58 -3.66
N ALA A 165 -5.34 -5.66 -2.37
CA ALA A 165 -4.38 -5.39 -1.30
C ALA A 165 -4.17 -6.62 -0.42
N LEU A 166 -2.94 -6.87 -0.01
CA LEU A 166 -2.62 -7.83 1.04
C LEU A 166 -2.42 -7.06 2.33
N VAL A 167 -3.22 -7.38 3.35
CA VAL A 167 -3.22 -6.66 4.64
C VAL A 167 -2.99 -7.64 5.77
N GLY A 168 -1.93 -7.41 6.56
CA GLY A 168 -1.63 -8.18 7.77
C GLY A 168 -1.93 -7.36 9.02
N PHE A 169 -2.39 -8.03 10.06
CA PHE A 169 -2.71 -7.44 11.36
C PHE A 169 -2.03 -8.22 12.47
N THR A 170 -1.32 -7.53 13.35
CA THR A 170 -0.85 -8.11 14.61
C THR A 170 -1.96 -8.00 15.66
N ILE A 171 -2.51 -9.13 16.08
CA ILE A 171 -3.63 -9.19 17.02
C ILE A 171 -3.47 -10.34 18.01
N ARG A 172 -4.16 -10.28 19.13
CA ARG A 172 -4.30 -11.44 20.02
C ARG A 172 -5.20 -12.48 19.38
N GLN A 173 -4.86 -13.77 19.51
CA GLN A 173 -5.60 -14.90 18.95
C GLN A 173 -7.12 -14.81 19.21
N LYS A 174 -7.53 -14.41 20.40
CA LYS A 174 -8.95 -14.24 20.79
C LYS A 174 -9.69 -13.11 20.06
N GLN A 175 -8.97 -12.23 19.37
CA GLN A 175 -9.53 -11.05 18.67
C GLN A 175 -9.84 -11.29 17.19
N VAL A 176 -9.45 -12.43 16.59
CA VAL A 176 -9.65 -12.76 15.17
C VAL A 176 -11.11 -12.53 14.74
N LYS A 177 -12.07 -13.11 15.45
CA LYS A 177 -13.50 -12.93 15.15
C LYS A 177 -13.99 -11.48 15.25
N SER A 178 -13.34 -10.67 16.09
CA SER A 178 -13.68 -9.25 16.22
C SER A 178 -13.13 -8.43 15.05
N LEU A 179 -11.93 -8.77 14.57
CA LEU A 179 -11.35 -8.17 13.36
C LEU A 179 -12.21 -8.48 12.14
N GLU A 180 -12.59 -9.75 11.93
CA GLU A 180 -13.42 -10.15 10.80
C GLU A 180 -14.79 -9.44 10.79
N ARG A 181 -15.42 -9.26 11.95
CA ARG A 181 -16.65 -8.45 12.04
C ARG A 181 -16.44 -6.99 11.66
N ASP A 182 -15.29 -6.40 11.99
CA ASP A 182 -14.99 -5.03 11.62
C ASP A 182 -14.68 -4.94 10.11
N LEU A 183 -13.99 -5.93 9.51
CA LEU A 183 -13.79 -6.03 8.06
C LEU A 183 -15.11 -6.17 7.30
N LEU A 184 -16.03 -7.01 7.77
CA LEU A 184 -17.37 -7.16 7.16
C LEU A 184 -18.13 -5.83 7.11
N ARG A 185 -17.99 -4.96 8.12
CA ARG A 185 -18.65 -3.64 8.17
C ARG A 185 -18.11 -2.66 7.13
N ILE A 186 -16.86 -2.87 6.66
CA ILE A 186 -16.25 -2.01 5.65
C ILE A 186 -16.84 -2.28 4.26
N SER A 187 -17.46 -3.45 4.06
CA SER A 187 -18.09 -3.87 2.82
C SER A 187 -17.12 -3.96 1.62
N TYR A 188 -15.82 -4.15 1.88
CA TYR A 188 -14.85 -4.53 0.86
C TYR A 188 -14.74 -6.06 0.87
N PRO A 189 -14.80 -6.73 -0.28
CA PRO A 189 -14.57 -8.16 -0.35
C PRO A 189 -13.22 -8.51 0.25
N PHE A 190 -13.14 -9.57 1.05
CA PHE A 190 -11.89 -10.04 1.62
C PHE A 190 -11.85 -11.55 1.75
N THR A 191 -10.65 -12.11 1.71
CA THR A 191 -10.36 -13.52 1.94
C THR A 191 -9.24 -13.64 2.97
N ARG A 192 -9.37 -14.57 3.91
CA ARG A 192 -8.32 -14.85 4.88
C ARG A 192 -7.21 -15.66 4.22
N GLU A 193 -5.98 -15.17 4.30
CA GLU A 193 -4.80 -15.74 3.63
C GLU A 193 -3.72 -16.20 4.62
N THR A 194 -4.00 -16.22 5.90
CA THR A 194 -3.02 -16.59 6.94
C THR A 194 -2.40 -17.97 6.71
N GLU A 195 -3.16 -18.92 6.15
CA GLU A 195 -2.69 -20.28 5.84
C GLU A 195 -2.17 -20.44 4.39
N ASN A 196 -2.10 -19.35 3.64
CA ASN A 196 -1.62 -19.37 2.26
C ASN A 196 -0.14 -19.79 2.21
N LEU A 197 0.21 -20.73 1.33
CA LEU A 197 1.56 -21.30 1.22
C LEU A 197 2.61 -20.22 0.89
N GLY A 198 2.31 -19.27 0.01
CA GLY A 198 3.20 -18.18 -0.34
C GLY A 198 3.49 -17.27 0.85
N TYR A 199 2.46 -16.89 1.59
CA TYR A 199 2.62 -16.11 2.81
C TYR A 199 3.48 -16.86 3.85
N GLN A 200 3.17 -18.13 4.12
CA GLN A 200 3.91 -18.94 5.10
C GLN A 200 5.39 -19.12 4.72
N ALA A 201 5.68 -19.26 3.43
CA ALA A 201 7.04 -19.52 2.95
C ALA A 201 7.93 -18.27 2.87
N PHE A 202 7.35 -17.09 2.54
CA PHE A 202 8.12 -15.90 2.20
C PHE A 202 7.93 -14.70 3.12
N LEU A 203 6.78 -14.59 3.80
CA LEU A 203 6.42 -13.39 4.55
C LEU A 203 6.29 -13.61 6.06
N LYS A 204 6.23 -14.88 6.52
CA LYS A 204 6.13 -15.26 7.94
C LYS A 204 7.49 -15.56 8.60
#